data_7a5bf27a133ed950cb4d26a9f5f7124f
#
_entry.id   7a5bf27a133ed950cb4d26a9f5f7124f
#
_cell.length_a   1.000
_cell.length_b   1.000
_cell.length_c   1.000
_cell.angle_alpha   90.00
_cell.angle_beta   90.00
_cell.angle_gamma   90.00
#
_symmetry.space_group_name_H-M   'P 1'
#
loop_
_entity.id
_entity.type
_entity.pdbx_description
1 polymer ?
#
loop_
_entity_poly.entity_id
_entity_poly.type
_entity_poly.pdbx_seq_one_letter_code
_entity_poly.pdbx_strand_id
1 'polypeptide(L)'
;GYGDFCNQLENNDYGLKFYPRLFSAVMQGEGIEKSVISALDDIYETVDDFDVVVIIRGGGATSDMSGFDTLELAENVANFPLPIITGIGHERDESVLDMVSNTRVNTLTAAATFLIEHLSDVYNRVIDAQEEIISSIVHRIEVENIRLKRLAEKIPMLFSIFKNQQISMLDRLFVKIANSMTQKVSMYSYNINIISKGLVPVVQQRLTKESYKLQLIQQKLEALD
;
A
#
# COMPACT_ATOMS: atom_id res chain seq x y z
N GLY A 1 -46.10 -17.28 17.40
CA GLY A 1 -45.58 -17.11 16.01
C GLY A 1 -44.77 -15.82 15.82
N TYR A 2 -45.45 -14.71 15.43
CA TYR A 2 -44.73 -13.46 15.13
C TYR A 2 -43.95 -12.93 16.33
N GLY A 3 -44.51 -12.96 17.53
CA GLY A 3 -43.82 -12.53 18.75
C GLY A 3 -42.55 -13.35 19.06
N ASP A 4 -42.57 -14.66 18.83
CA ASP A 4 -41.40 -15.53 19.04
C ASP A 4 -40.32 -15.21 18.03
N PHE A 5 -40.69 -14.92 16.77
CA PHE A 5 -39.79 -14.49 15.73
C PHE A 5 -39.06 -13.18 16.07
N CYS A 6 -39.84 -12.15 16.48
CA CYS A 6 -39.28 -10.87 16.91
C CYS A 6 -38.38 -11.04 18.13
N ASN A 7 -38.83 -11.81 19.12
CA ASN A 7 -38.05 -12.05 20.33
C ASN A 7 -36.70 -12.71 20.02
N GLN A 8 -36.67 -13.66 19.09
CA GLN A 8 -35.41 -14.28 18.67
C GLN A 8 -34.49 -13.32 17.91
N LEU A 9 -35.06 -12.46 17.06
CA LEU A 9 -34.25 -11.43 16.37
C LEU A 9 -33.72 -10.38 17.34
N GLU A 10 -34.48 -9.99 18.37
CA GLU A 10 -34.04 -9.02 19.37
C GLU A 10 -32.97 -9.55 20.33
N ASN A 11 -33.10 -10.83 20.73
CA ASN A 11 -32.23 -11.47 21.70
C ASN A 11 -31.14 -12.33 21.03
N ASN A 12 -30.51 -11.83 19.95
CA ASN A 12 -29.41 -12.52 19.31
C ASN A 12 -28.06 -12.25 20.00
N ASP A 13 -27.16 -13.25 20.04
CA ASP A 13 -25.87 -13.20 20.70
C ASP A 13 -24.86 -12.25 20.05
N TYR A 14 -25.15 -11.77 18.85
CA TYR A 14 -24.25 -10.94 18.04
C TYR A 14 -24.50 -9.42 18.21
N GLY A 15 -25.55 -9.03 18.94
CA GLY A 15 -25.94 -7.63 19.10
C GLY A 15 -26.45 -6.96 17.80
N LEU A 16 -26.84 -7.77 16.82
CA LEU A 16 -27.40 -7.30 15.56
C LEU A 16 -28.81 -6.76 15.77
N LYS A 17 -29.16 -5.69 15.08
CA LYS A 17 -30.47 -5.06 15.18
C LYS A 17 -31.29 -5.32 13.92
N PHE A 18 -32.50 -5.82 14.12
CA PHE A 18 -33.51 -6.04 13.09
C PHE A 18 -34.71 -5.14 13.33
N TYR A 19 -35.35 -4.72 12.26
CA TYR A 19 -36.53 -3.85 12.30
C TYR A 19 -37.73 -4.50 11.60
N PRO A 20 -38.35 -5.55 12.19
CA PRO A 20 -39.43 -6.27 11.56
C PRO A 20 -40.70 -5.41 11.51
N ARG A 21 -41.33 -5.41 10.32
CA ARG A 21 -42.65 -4.82 10.10
C ARG A 21 -43.63 -5.93 9.69
N LEU A 22 -44.80 -5.99 10.37
CA LEU A 22 -45.78 -7.03 10.10
C LEU A 22 -46.76 -6.57 9.03
N PHE A 23 -46.92 -7.37 7.98
CA PHE A 23 -47.98 -7.33 7.02
C PHE A 23 -48.87 -8.55 7.25
N SER A 24 -50.12 -8.34 7.66
CA SER A 24 -50.99 -9.46 8.02
C SER A 24 -51.62 -10.08 6.79
N ALA A 25 -51.50 -11.38 6.65
CA ALA A 25 -52.15 -12.15 5.60
C ALA A 25 -52.90 -13.34 6.18
N VAL A 26 -53.95 -13.77 5.47
CA VAL A 26 -54.68 -15.03 5.76
C VAL A 26 -53.78 -16.19 5.38
N MET A 27 -53.47 -17.04 6.36
CA MET A 27 -52.57 -18.17 6.19
C MET A 27 -53.24 -19.54 6.24
N GLN A 28 -54.59 -19.60 6.18
CA GLN A 28 -55.39 -20.85 6.21
C GLN A 28 -56.68 -20.68 5.42
N GLY A 29 -57.09 -21.72 4.67
CA GLY A 29 -58.36 -21.81 3.93
C GLY A 29 -58.36 -21.05 2.59
N GLU A 30 -59.59 -20.85 2.06
CA GLU A 30 -59.78 -20.11 0.82
C GLU A 30 -59.45 -18.60 1.01
N GLY A 31 -58.55 -18.06 0.22
CA GLY A 31 -58.16 -16.66 0.27
C GLY A 31 -56.72 -16.42 0.62
N ILE A 32 -55.93 -17.43 0.88
CA ILE A 32 -54.46 -17.36 1.09
C ILE A 32 -53.81 -16.57 -0.03
N GLU A 33 -54.00 -17.01 -1.29
CA GLU A 33 -53.40 -16.41 -2.49
C GLU A 33 -53.65 -14.90 -2.53
N LYS A 34 -54.89 -14.47 -2.53
CA LYS A 34 -55.26 -13.04 -2.64
C LYS A 34 -54.74 -12.22 -1.48
N SER A 35 -54.75 -12.79 -0.29
CA SER A 35 -54.28 -12.06 0.92
C SER A 35 -52.77 -11.91 0.97
N VAL A 36 -52.01 -12.93 0.53
CA VAL A 36 -50.54 -12.85 0.45
C VAL A 36 -50.12 -11.93 -0.68
N ILE A 37 -50.74 -12.00 -1.87
CA ILE A 37 -50.47 -11.10 -2.98
C ILE A 37 -50.74 -9.65 -2.56
N SER A 38 -51.90 -9.36 -1.90
CA SER A 38 -52.22 -8.02 -1.41
C SER A 38 -51.15 -7.52 -0.41
N ALA A 39 -50.61 -8.38 0.48
CA ALA A 39 -49.58 -8.02 1.39
C ALA A 39 -48.24 -7.76 0.67
N LEU A 40 -47.94 -8.48 -0.39
CA LEU A 40 -46.78 -8.24 -1.24
C LEU A 40 -46.91 -6.93 -2.03
N ASP A 41 -48.11 -6.58 -2.51
CA ASP A 41 -48.37 -5.28 -3.14
C ASP A 41 -48.15 -4.12 -2.18
N ASP A 42 -48.66 -4.24 -0.94
CA ASP A 42 -48.44 -3.24 0.13
C ASP A 42 -46.93 -3.06 0.46
N ILE A 43 -46.15 -4.15 0.44
CA ILE A 43 -44.69 -4.10 0.62
C ILE A 43 -44.02 -3.43 -0.59
N TYR A 44 -44.50 -3.75 -1.81
CA TYR A 44 -43.95 -3.19 -3.04
C TYR A 44 -44.06 -1.68 -3.13
N GLU A 45 -45.14 -1.06 -2.56
CA GLU A 45 -45.30 0.38 -2.50
C GLU A 45 -44.17 1.09 -1.70
N THR A 46 -43.54 0.37 -0.77
CA THR A 46 -42.44 0.87 0.08
C THR A 46 -41.22 -0.04 0.05
N VAL A 47 -40.95 -0.65 -1.13
CA VAL A 47 -39.91 -1.69 -1.31
C VAL A 47 -38.52 -1.24 -0.86
N ASP A 48 -38.19 0.03 -1.01
CA ASP A 48 -36.88 0.60 -0.63
C ASP A 48 -36.66 0.66 0.89
N ASP A 49 -37.71 0.46 1.69
CA ASP A 49 -37.62 0.44 3.17
C ASP A 49 -37.23 -0.96 3.70
N PHE A 50 -37.16 -1.97 2.86
CA PHE A 50 -36.96 -3.37 3.26
C PHE A 50 -35.81 -4.03 2.55
N ASP A 51 -35.11 -4.93 3.25
CA ASP A 51 -34.01 -5.72 2.70
C ASP A 51 -34.45 -7.15 2.33
N VAL A 52 -35.50 -7.68 2.99
CA VAL A 52 -35.98 -9.06 2.83
C VAL A 52 -37.43 -9.18 3.24
N VAL A 53 -38.15 -10.06 2.57
CA VAL A 53 -39.53 -10.44 2.95
C VAL A 53 -39.50 -11.85 3.55
N VAL A 54 -40.21 -12.04 4.66
CA VAL A 54 -40.31 -13.36 5.32
C VAL A 54 -41.79 -13.76 5.37
N ILE A 55 -42.15 -14.82 4.65
CA ILE A 55 -43.50 -15.41 4.65
C ILE A 55 -43.50 -16.58 5.62
N ILE A 56 -44.10 -16.37 6.78
CA ILE A 56 -44.11 -17.33 7.89
C ILE A 56 -45.56 -17.66 8.29
N ARG A 57 -45.75 -18.89 8.69
CA ARG A 57 -47.02 -19.38 9.22
C ARG A 57 -46.86 -19.74 10.68
N GLY A 58 -47.85 -19.35 11.51
CA GLY A 58 -47.92 -19.81 12.90
C GLY A 58 -48.26 -21.31 12.98
N GLY A 59 -47.74 -22.01 14.01
CA GLY A 59 -48.04 -23.43 14.22
C GLY A 59 -49.54 -23.67 14.42
N GLY A 60 -50.07 -24.57 13.60
CA GLY A 60 -51.46 -25.08 13.66
C GLY A 60 -51.49 -26.50 13.07
N ALA A 61 -52.55 -27.27 13.35
CA ALA A 61 -52.72 -28.63 12.80
C ALA A 61 -52.59 -28.61 11.28
N THR A 62 -52.16 -29.75 10.69
CA THR A 62 -52.03 -29.99 9.24
C THR A 62 -53.23 -29.41 8.49
N SER A 63 -53.09 -28.15 8.06
CA SER A 63 -54.08 -27.46 7.29
C SER A 63 -53.77 -27.56 5.82
N ASP A 64 -54.80 -27.50 5.01
CA ASP A 64 -54.70 -27.45 3.56
C ASP A 64 -53.67 -26.43 3.09
N MET A 65 -52.64 -26.87 2.41
CA MET A 65 -51.54 -26.07 1.84
C MET A 65 -51.85 -25.63 0.40
N SER A 66 -53.00 -26.07 -0.16
CA SER A 66 -53.33 -25.82 -1.57
C SER A 66 -53.38 -24.33 -1.95
N GLY A 67 -53.62 -23.45 -0.98
CA GLY A 67 -53.60 -21.99 -1.21
C GLY A 67 -52.19 -21.43 -1.46
N PHE A 68 -51.13 -22.16 -1.14
CA PHE A 68 -49.75 -21.79 -1.45
C PHE A 68 -49.23 -22.45 -2.75
N ASP A 69 -50.03 -23.33 -3.39
CA ASP A 69 -49.64 -24.06 -4.57
C ASP A 69 -50.23 -23.45 -5.86
N THR A 70 -50.58 -22.18 -5.83
CA THR A 70 -51.22 -21.49 -6.95
C THR A 70 -50.17 -20.82 -7.85
N LEU A 71 -50.42 -20.83 -9.17
CA LEU A 71 -49.53 -20.23 -10.15
C LEU A 71 -49.36 -18.72 -9.94
N GLU A 72 -50.47 -18.01 -9.66
CA GLU A 72 -50.47 -16.55 -9.49
C GLU A 72 -49.61 -16.12 -8.32
N LEU A 73 -49.71 -16.82 -7.19
CA LEU A 73 -48.87 -16.55 -6.03
C LEU A 73 -47.38 -16.87 -6.28
N ALA A 74 -47.13 -18.00 -6.97
CA ALA A 74 -45.78 -18.40 -7.33
C ALA A 74 -45.10 -17.37 -8.27
N GLU A 75 -45.83 -16.87 -9.28
CA GLU A 75 -45.34 -15.82 -10.19
C GLU A 75 -45.02 -14.50 -9.45
N ASN A 76 -45.87 -14.07 -8.53
CA ASN A 76 -45.67 -12.87 -7.72
C ASN A 76 -44.42 -13.01 -6.85
N VAL A 77 -44.23 -14.15 -6.18
CA VAL A 77 -43.08 -14.41 -5.34
C VAL A 77 -41.80 -14.52 -6.15
N ALA A 78 -41.80 -15.23 -7.27
CA ALA A 78 -40.65 -15.41 -8.14
C ALA A 78 -40.13 -14.10 -8.78
N ASN A 79 -41.06 -13.17 -9.07
CA ASN A 79 -40.73 -11.87 -9.69
C ASN A 79 -40.58 -10.73 -8.67
N PHE A 80 -40.70 -10.99 -7.37
CA PHE A 80 -40.62 -9.96 -6.36
C PHE A 80 -39.18 -9.38 -6.27
N PRO A 81 -38.99 -8.05 -6.19
CA PRO A 81 -37.66 -7.43 -6.25
C PRO A 81 -36.79 -7.72 -5.03
N LEU A 82 -37.37 -8.05 -3.88
CA LEU A 82 -36.62 -8.42 -2.68
C LEU A 82 -36.55 -9.95 -2.54
N PRO A 83 -35.47 -10.48 -1.92
CA PRO A 83 -35.40 -11.88 -1.59
C PRO A 83 -36.56 -12.27 -0.65
N ILE A 84 -37.22 -13.37 -0.94
CA ILE A 84 -38.30 -13.91 -0.12
C ILE A 84 -37.84 -15.19 0.56
N ILE A 85 -37.98 -15.20 1.89
CA ILE A 85 -37.76 -16.40 2.71
C ILE A 85 -39.11 -16.97 3.12
N THR A 86 -39.31 -18.28 2.87
CA THR A 86 -40.54 -18.98 3.28
C THR A 86 -40.27 -19.88 4.48
N GLY A 87 -41.17 -19.84 5.44
CA GLY A 87 -41.20 -20.73 6.62
C GLY A 87 -42.62 -21.26 6.85
N ILE A 88 -43.22 -21.87 5.85
CA ILE A 88 -44.64 -22.27 5.80
C ILE A 88 -44.83 -23.75 6.07
N GLY A 89 -44.00 -24.60 5.49
CA GLY A 89 -44.12 -26.04 5.48
C GLY A 89 -43.43 -26.76 6.64
N HIS A 90 -43.75 -28.03 6.80
CA HIS A 90 -43.01 -28.98 7.59
C HIS A 90 -42.10 -29.82 6.69
N GLU A 91 -41.16 -30.57 7.25
CA GLU A 91 -40.12 -31.33 6.54
C GLU A 91 -40.67 -32.26 5.42
N ARG A 92 -41.94 -32.61 5.46
CA ARG A 92 -42.56 -33.60 4.54
C ARG A 92 -43.46 -32.98 3.47
N ASP A 93 -43.87 -31.74 3.61
CA ASP A 93 -44.82 -31.09 2.70
C ASP A 93 -44.23 -29.82 2.14
N GLU A 94 -43.76 -29.86 0.91
CA GLU A 94 -43.18 -28.73 0.19
C GLU A 94 -44.25 -28.09 -0.68
N SER A 95 -44.49 -26.78 -0.53
CA SER A 95 -45.38 -26.03 -1.38
C SER A 95 -44.69 -25.49 -2.64
N VAL A 96 -45.45 -25.18 -3.67
CA VAL A 96 -44.92 -24.51 -4.87
C VAL A 96 -44.30 -23.19 -4.49
N LEU A 97 -44.87 -22.49 -3.51
CA LEU A 97 -44.29 -21.23 -2.96
C LEU A 97 -42.89 -21.44 -2.40
N ASP A 98 -42.67 -22.52 -1.66
CA ASP A 98 -41.33 -22.85 -1.11
C ASP A 98 -40.32 -23.13 -2.22
N MET A 99 -40.74 -23.72 -3.35
CA MET A 99 -39.87 -24.01 -4.50
C MET A 99 -39.42 -22.75 -5.25
N VAL A 100 -40.27 -21.71 -5.31
CA VAL A 100 -39.95 -20.45 -6.02
C VAL A 100 -39.36 -19.36 -5.12
N SER A 101 -39.41 -19.54 -3.82
CA SER A 101 -38.80 -18.60 -2.87
C SER A 101 -37.29 -18.62 -2.96
N ASN A 102 -36.66 -17.51 -2.61
CA ASN A 102 -35.20 -17.41 -2.57
C ASN A 102 -34.58 -18.39 -1.56
N THR A 103 -35.18 -18.52 -0.40
CA THR A 103 -34.72 -19.42 0.65
C THR A 103 -35.93 -20.05 1.36
N ARG A 104 -35.90 -21.35 1.50
CA ARG A 104 -36.89 -22.11 2.28
C ARG A 104 -36.27 -22.46 3.65
N VAL A 105 -37.06 -22.32 4.68
CA VAL A 105 -36.76 -22.79 6.04
C VAL A 105 -37.91 -23.58 6.61
N ASN A 106 -37.63 -24.51 7.53
CA ASN A 106 -38.65 -25.43 8.03
C ASN A 106 -39.56 -24.85 9.10
N THR A 107 -39.11 -23.79 9.77
CA THR A 107 -39.83 -23.20 10.90
C THR A 107 -39.60 -21.71 10.97
N LEU A 108 -40.45 -21.02 11.67
CA LEU A 108 -40.32 -19.62 12.03
C LEU A 108 -39.03 -19.29 12.78
N THR A 109 -38.63 -20.16 13.71
CA THR A 109 -37.34 -20.02 14.43
C THR A 109 -36.15 -20.22 13.51
N ALA A 110 -36.25 -21.14 12.55
CA ALA A 110 -35.22 -21.31 11.54
C ALA A 110 -35.06 -20.08 10.61
N ALA A 111 -36.17 -19.36 10.33
CA ALA A 111 -36.12 -18.11 9.58
C ALA A 111 -35.34 -17.01 10.35
N ALA A 112 -35.62 -16.86 11.64
CA ALA A 112 -34.87 -15.92 12.48
C ALA A 112 -33.39 -16.27 12.58
N THR A 113 -33.07 -17.55 12.82
CA THR A 113 -31.68 -18.05 12.87
C THR A 113 -30.95 -17.79 11.55
N PHE A 114 -31.59 -18.10 10.40
CA PHE A 114 -31.00 -17.85 9.08
C PHE A 114 -30.65 -16.36 8.86
N LEU A 115 -31.55 -15.44 9.24
CA LEU A 115 -31.29 -14.00 9.13
C LEU A 115 -30.15 -13.56 10.02
N ILE A 116 -30.10 -14.05 11.26
CA ILE A 116 -29.04 -13.73 12.23
C ILE A 116 -27.67 -14.24 11.71
N GLU A 117 -27.62 -15.50 11.29
CA GLU A 117 -26.38 -16.11 10.75
C GLU A 117 -25.90 -15.38 9.50
N HIS A 118 -26.81 -15.11 8.55
CA HIS A 118 -26.46 -14.42 7.32
C HIS A 118 -25.88 -13.03 7.59
N LEU A 119 -26.53 -12.24 8.47
CA LEU A 119 -26.03 -10.91 8.81
C LEU A 119 -24.72 -10.98 9.62
N SER A 120 -24.58 -11.98 10.49
CA SER A 120 -23.32 -12.24 11.22
C SER A 120 -22.17 -12.56 10.27
N ASP A 121 -22.40 -13.38 9.26
CA ASP A 121 -21.38 -13.71 8.24
C ASP A 121 -20.96 -12.46 7.44
N VAL A 122 -21.92 -11.64 7.05
CA VAL A 122 -21.61 -10.36 6.38
C VAL A 122 -20.81 -9.43 7.29
N TYR A 123 -21.19 -9.32 8.55
CA TYR A 123 -20.47 -8.53 9.55
C TYR A 123 -19.03 -9.02 9.74
N ASN A 124 -18.84 -10.33 9.92
CA ASN A 124 -17.52 -10.92 10.07
C ASN A 124 -16.64 -10.66 8.85
N ARG A 125 -17.17 -10.77 7.63
CA ARG A 125 -16.43 -10.43 6.39
C ARG A 125 -15.97 -8.98 6.36
N VAL A 126 -16.76 -8.06 6.89
CA VAL A 126 -16.37 -6.63 7.00
C VAL A 126 -15.23 -6.46 8.02
N ILE A 127 -15.33 -7.13 9.17
CA ILE A 127 -14.25 -7.10 10.19
C ILE A 127 -12.94 -7.70 9.65
N ASP A 128 -13.02 -8.87 9.00
CA ASP A 128 -11.84 -9.52 8.39
C ASP A 128 -11.18 -8.60 7.35
N ALA A 129 -11.98 -7.98 6.48
CA ALA A 129 -11.47 -7.04 5.50
C ALA A 129 -10.82 -5.81 6.16
N GLN A 130 -11.38 -5.30 7.27
CA GLN A 130 -10.79 -4.21 8.03
C GLN A 130 -9.43 -4.62 8.64
N GLU A 131 -9.33 -5.82 9.23
CA GLU A 131 -8.08 -6.33 9.80
C GLU A 131 -7.01 -6.53 8.72
N GLU A 132 -7.38 -7.05 7.56
CA GLU A 132 -6.48 -7.20 6.41
C GLU A 132 -5.93 -5.85 5.94
N ILE A 133 -6.77 -4.83 5.84
CA ILE A 133 -6.36 -3.48 5.47
C ILE A 133 -5.38 -2.92 6.50
N ILE A 134 -5.69 -3.01 7.79
CA ILE A 134 -4.84 -2.51 8.87
C ILE A 134 -3.47 -3.21 8.85
N SER A 135 -3.45 -4.54 8.78
CA SER A 135 -2.22 -5.33 8.75
C SER A 135 -1.34 -5.00 7.55
N SER A 136 -1.96 -4.85 6.39
CA SER A 136 -1.31 -4.45 5.13
C SER A 136 -0.67 -3.07 5.23
N ILE A 137 -1.36 -2.10 5.83
CA ILE A 137 -0.85 -0.74 6.04
C ILE A 137 0.33 -0.75 7.01
N VAL A 138 0.21 -1.45 8.16
CA VAL A 138 1.28 -1.56 9.16
C VAL A 138 2.53 -2.18 8.54
N HIS A 139 2.37 -3.29 7.82
CA HIS A 139 3.48 -3.94 7.12
C HIS A 139 4.18 -3.00 6.12
N ARG A 140 3.40 -2.25 5.34
CA ARG A 140 3.95 -1.29 4.36
C ARG A 140 4.72 -0.16 5.03
N ILE A 141 4.22 0.36 6.16
CA ILE A 141 4.91 1.38 6.96
C ILE A 141 6.24 0.84 7.49
N GLU A 142 6.28 -0.40 8.00
CA GLU A 142 7.50 -1.03 8.49
C GLU A 142 8.56 -1.18 7.39
N VAL A 143 8.16 -1.67 6.21
CA VAL A 143 9.05 -1.82 5.04
C VAL A 143 9.64 -0.48 4.62
N GLU A 144 8.82 0.58 4.52
CA GLU A 144 9.31 1.91 4.13
C GLU A 144 10.19 2.55 5.23
N ASN A 145 9.91 2.31 6.50
CA ASN A 145 10.77 2.76 7.60
C ASN A 145 12.15 2.08 7.56
N ILE A 146 12.20 0.77 7.29
CA ILE A 146 13.46 0.04 7.11
C ILE A 146 14.23 0.60 5.90
N ARG A 147 13.53 0.89 4.80
CA ARG A 147 14.14 1.48 3.61
C ARG A 147 14.69 2.87 3.88
N LEU A 148 13.93 3.71 4.58
CA LEU A 148 14.36 5.04 5.00
C LEU A 148 15.61 4.99 5.89
N LYS A 149 15.64 4.09 6.88
CA LYS A 149 16.78 3.86 7.75
C LYS A 149 18.04 3.46 6.98
N ARG A 150 17.91 2.52 6.05
CA ARG A 150 19.03 2.11 5.17
C ARG A 150 19.56 3.27 4.33
N LEU A 151 18.70 4.12 3.80
CA LEU A 151 19.12 5.31 3.05
C LEU A 151 19.80 6.33 3.94
N ALA A 152 19.27 6.58 5.14
CA ALA A 152 19.87 7.47 6.12
C ALA A 152 21.28 7.04 6.55
N GLU A 153 21.54 5.74 6.62
CA GLU A 153 22.88 5.17 6.91
C GLU A 153 23.83 5.23 5.69
N LYS A 154 23.32 4.96 4.49
CA LYS A 154 24.13 4.93 3.26
C LYS A 154 24.58 6.31 2.78
N ILE A 155 23.74 7.33 2.89
CA ILE A 155 24.04 8.67 2.37
C ILE A 155 25.29 9.26 3.02
N PRO A 156 25.44 9.29 4.36
CA PRO A 156 26.67 9.79 5.01
C PRO A 156 27.91 8.98 4.62
N MET A 157 27.79 7.66 4.50
CA MET A 157 28.89 6.78 4.10
C MET A 157 29.39 7.13 2.69
N LEU A 158 28.48 7.23 1.71
CA LEU A 158 28.82 7.58 0.33
C LEU A 158 29.44 8.97 0.24
N PHE A 159 28.90 9.93 0.99
CA PHE A 159 29.46 11.27 1.07
C PHE A 159 30.88 11.27 1.65
N SER A 160 31.14 10.49 2.68
CA SER A 160 32.48 10.34 3.28
C SER A 160 33.48 9.75 2.27
N ILE A 161 33.09 8.71 1.54
CA ILE A 161 33.92 8.09 0.48
C ILE A 161 34.23 9.14 -0.60
N PHE A 162 33.23 9.84 -1.10
CA PHE A 162 33.44 10.88 -2.12
C PHE A 162 34.36 11.99 -1.64
N LYS A 163 34.13 12.50 -0.41
CA LYS A 163 34.98 13.52 0.21
C LYS A 163 36.43 13.07 0.30
N ASN A 164 36.67 11.85 0.78
CA ASN A 164 38.03 11.31 0.91
C ASN A 164 38.73 11.11 -0.45
N GLN A 165 38.00 10.72 -1.49
CA GLN A 165 38.53 10.65 -2.86
C GLN A 165 38.96 12.03 -3.36
N GLN A 166 38.14 13.07 -3.14
CA GLN A 166 38.47 14.44 -3.55
C GLN A 166 39.72 14.98 -2.79
N ILE A 167 39.79 14.73 -1.49
CA ILE A 167 40.96 15.11 -0.68
C ILE A 167 42.21 14.41 -1.21
N SER A 168 42.16 13.09 -1.43
CA SER A 168 43.29 12.34 -1.95
C SER A 168 43.74 12.83 -3.34
N MET A 169 42.81 13.26 -4.18
CA MET A 169 43.13 13.86 -5.48
C MET A 169 43.86 15.20 -5.33
N LEU A 170 43.40 16.05 -4.43
CA LEU A 170 44.07 17.33 -4.10
C LEU A 170 45.46 17.09 -3.58
N ASP A 171 45.66 16.18 -2.63
CA ASP A 171 46.98 15.86 -2.06
C ASP A 171 47.94 15.38 -3.15
N ARG A 172 47.51 14.52 -4.05
CA ARG A 172 48.35 14.07 -5.21
C ARG A 172 48.75 15.25 -6.10
N LEU A 173 47.83 16.16 -6.39
CA LEU A 173 48.16 17.37 -7.16
C LEU A 173 49.14 18.26 -6.44
N PHE A 174 48.99 18.45 -5.13
CA PHE A 174 49.89 19.24 -4.31
C PHE A 174 51.29 18.65 -4.31
N VAL A 175 51.42 17.34 -4.10
CA VAL A 175 52.72 16.63 -4.17
C VAL A 175 53.35 16.76 -5.57
N LYS A 176 52.59 16.65 -6.62
CA LYS A 176 53.06 16.80 -7.99
C LYS A 176 53.58 18.21 -8.28
N ILE A 177 52.88 19.22 -7.82
CA ILE A 177 53.32 20.63 -7.94
C ILE A 177 54.61 20.86 -7.13
N ALA A 178 54.64 20.42 -5.86
CA ALA A 178 55.82 20.57 -5.00
C ALA A 178 57.07 19.91 -5.62
N ASN A 179 56.95 18.67 -6.11
CA ASN A 179 58.03 17.96 -6.77
C ASN A 179 58.50 18.69 -8.05
N SER A 180 57.55 19.18 -8.86
CA SER A 180 57.87 19.92 -10.08
C SER A 180 58.61 21.22 -9.77
N MET A 181 58.22 21.96 -8.72
CA MET A 181 58.87 23.15 -8.27
C MET A 181 60.30 22.86 -7.75
N THR A 182 60.43 21.82 -6.90
CA THR A 182 61.75 21.39 -6.39
C THR A 182 62.69 21.02 -7.52
N GLN A 183 62.23 20.27 -8.52
CA GLN A 183 63.04 19.91 -9.71
C GLN A 183 63.47 21.16 -10.48
N LYS A 184 62.57 22.12 -10.72
CA LYS A 184 62.92 23.35 -11.42
C LYS A 184 63.95 24.19 -10.65
N VAL A 185 63.74 24.35 -9.33
CA VAL A 185 64.69 25.08 -8.48
C VAL A 185 66.06 24.42 -8.48
N SER A 186 66.15 23.07 -8.37
CA SER A 186 67.39 22.33 -8.43
C SER A 186 68.09 22.49 -9.76
N MET A 187 67.35 22.43 -10.87
CA MET A 187 67.88 22.61 -12.23
C MET A 187 68.45 24.05 -12.41
N TYR A 188 67.72 25.06 -11.97
CA TYR A 188 68.22 26.44 -12.05
C TYR A 188 69.42 26.66 -11.14
N SER A 189 69.45 26.13 -9.93
CA SER A 189 70.60 26.18 -9.03
C SER A 189 71.82 25.49 -9.63
N TYR A 190 71.62 24.32 -10.28
CA TYR A 190 72.67 23.64 -10.99
C TYR A 190 73.25 24.49 -12.15
N ASN A 191 72.39 25.08 -12.97
CA ASN A 191 72.79 25.93 -14.09
C ASN A 191 73.57 27.17 -13.61
N ILE A 192 73.08 27.84 -12.55
CA ILE A 192 73.78 28.98 -11.94
C ILE A 192 75.17 28.58 -11.45
N ASN A 193 75.28 27.39 -10.82
CA ASN A 193 76.58 26.89 -10.33
C ASN A 193 77.56 26.58 -11.47
N ILE A 194 77.11 26.00 -12.58
CA ILE A 194 77.93 25.79 -13.78
C ILE A 194 78.42 27.13 -14.35
N ILE A 195 77.50 28.10 -14.51
CA ILE A 195 77.85 29.41 -15.03
C ILE A 195 78.87 30.10 -14.11
N SER A 196 78.65 30.08 -12.80
CA SER A 196 79.52 30.68 -11.80
C SER A 196 80.94 30.03 -11.86
N LYS A 197 81.02 28.68 -11.91
CA LYS A 197 82.31 27.99 -12.00
C LYS A 197 83.01 28.18 -13.35
N GLY A 198 82.28 28.39 -14.43
CA GLY A 198 82.84 28.66 -15.73
C GLY A 198 83.30 30.09 -15.95
N LEU A 199 82.59 31.04 -15.34
CA LEU A 199 82.84 32.49 -15.51
C LEU A 199 84.15 32.93 -14.89
N VAL A 200 84.50 32.42 -13.71
CA VAL A 200 85.72 32.77 -12.98
C VAL A 200 87.02 32.45 -13.77
N PRO A 201 87.22 31.22 -14.27
CA PRO A 201 88.38 30.85 -15.11
C PRO A 201 88.46 31.67 -16.38
N VAL A 202 87.35 31.90 -17.07
CA VAL A 202 87.34 32.70 -18.32
C VAL A 202 87.71 34.12 -18.07
N VAL A 203 87.26 34.78 -17.01
CA VAL A 203 87.61 36.13 -16.62
C VAL A 203 89.10 36.16 -16.23
N GLN A 204 89.58 35.22 -15.43
CA GLN A 204 91.00 35.12 -15.05
C GLN A 204 91.88 34.94 -16.30
N GLN A 205 91.52 34.06 -17.20
CA GLN A 205 92.29 33.87 -18.42
C GLN A 205 92.36 35.11 -19.29
N ARG A 206 91.26 35.85 -19.37
CA ARG A 206 91.24 37.16 -20.07
C ARG A 206 92.07 38.24 -19.41
N LEU A 207 91.98 38.35 -18.08
CA LEU A 207 92.83 39.25 -17.33
C LEU A 207 94.31 38.91 -17.51
N THR A 208 94.69 37.66 -17.39
CA THR A 208 96.08 37.23 -17.60
C THR A 208 96.55 37.55 -19.01
N LYS A 209 95.72 37.33 -20.03
CA LYS A 209 96.06 37.68 -21.42
C LYS A 209 96.21 39.17 -21.64
N GLU A 210 95.36 39.99 -21.08
CA GLU A 210 95.48 41.44 -21.20
C GLU A 210 96.69 42.00 -20.35
N SER A 211 96.98 41.39 -19.18
CA SER A 211 98.16 41.80 -18.36
C SER A 211 99.45 41.42 -19.08
N TYR A 212 99.49 40.28 -19.74
CA TYR A 212 100.65 39.84 -20.60
C TYR A 212 100.89 40.82 -21.76
N LYS A 213 99.81 41.26 -22.41
CA LYS A 213 99.95 42.30 -23.50
C LYS A 213 100.46 43.58 -22.97
N LEU A 214 100.03 44.04 -21.79
CA LEU A 214 100.57 45.23 -21.16
C LEU A 214 102.01 45.14 -20.81
N GLN A 215 102.49 43.99 -20.27
CA GLN A 215 103.91 43.70 -20.04
C GLN A 215 104.77 43.75 -21.30
N LEU A 216 104.22 43.18 -22.39
CA LEU A 216 104.95 43.21 -23.72
C LEU A 216 105.00 44.62 -24.26
N ILE A 217 104.04 45.46 -24.10
CA ILE A 217 104.05 46.89 -24.47
C ILE A 217 105.04 47.66 -23.61
N GLN A 218 105.09 47.40 -22.31
CA GLN A 218 106.02 48.00 -21.41
C GLN A 218 107.47 47.65 -21.70
N GLN A 219 107.79 46.35 -21.97
CA GLN A 219 109.06 45.90 -22.41
C GLN A 219 109.50 46.52 -23.76
N LYS A 220 108.53 46.74 -24.67
CA LYS A 220 108.86 47.41 -25.95
C LYS A 220 109.14 48.89 -25.78
N LEU A 221 108.48 49.56 -24.82
CA LEU A 221 108.73 50.93 -24.47
C LEU A 221 110.18 51.10 -23.82
N GLU A 222 110.51 50.18 -22.86
CA GLU A 222 111.83 50.11 -22.21
C GLU A 222 112.96 49.76 -23.17
N ALA A 223 112.70 49.17 -24.31
CA ALA A 223 113.68 48.83 -25.35
C ALA A 223 113.85 49.97 -26.37
N LEU A 224 113.11 51.07 -26.32
CA LEU A 224 113.18 52.21 -27.23
C LEU A 224 113.84 53.47 -26.59
N ASP A 225 114.16 53.39 -25.26
CA ASP A 225 115.03 54.30 -24.55
C ASP A 225 116.47 53.77 -24.58
#